data_53ed168509035c0be3105b0529bbbd15
#
_entry.id   53ed168509035c0be3105b0529bbbd15
#
_cell.length_a   1.000
_cell.length_b   1.000
_cell.length_c   1.000
_cell.angle_alpha   90.00
_cell.angle_beta   90.00
_cell.angle_gamma   90.00
#
_symmetry.space_group_name_H-M   'P 1'
#
loop_
_entity.id
_entity.type
_entity.pdbx_description
1 polymer ?
#
loop_
_entity_poly.entity_id
_entity_poly.type
_entity_poly.pdbx_seq_one_letter_code
_entity_poly.pdbx_strand_id
1 'polypeptide(L)'
;MKQKFQKINYHKWIPFRFSSFQAKLLAAFLVATLLPLICVALVSYNVSYNLARDRITNSVLMSDEQLLFQLNSRLNQTENVADTIQFQMYSFEHTPNNQIDSLKTFNSMRSNISLYKSTFDFYHIYIFLRPDQTGADESLYFFSTDRLTNYGITESDLDFMGSSSLWLLKKNTSLPKVVSSPKTKADTILCFRALKNKSSGVLEYAYCIALDAEEFSRYLQAASSDSAISSYILTPQGQIATH
;
A
#
# COMPACT_ATOMS: atom_id res chain seq x y z
N MET A 1 -55.16 10.39 -3.09
CA MET A 1 -54.84 11.51 -4.01
C MET A 1 -54.42 10.92 -5.35
N LYS A 2 -55.30 10.98 -6.37
CA LYS A 2 -55.02 10.46 -7.72
C LYS A 2 -54.48 11.64 -8.55
N GLN A 3 -53.20 11.60 -8.91
CA GLN A 3 -52.63 12.56 -9.86
C GLN A 3 -53.06 12.17 -11.28
N LYS A 4 -53.78 13.04 -11.93
CA LYS A 4 -54.15 12.96 -13.34
C LYS A 4 -52.92 13.29 -14.19
N PHE A 5 -52.38 12.30 -14.87
CA PHE A 5 -51.41 12.53 -15.95
C PHE A 5 -52.12 13.23 -17.11
N GLN A 6 -51.73 14.45 -17.38
CA GLN A 6 -52.17 15.22 -18.52
C GLN A 6 -51.50 14.69 -19.78
N LYS A 7 -52.26 14.10 -20.70
CA LYS A 7 -51.79 13.64 -22.01
C LYS A 7 -51.35 14.85 -22.83
N ILE A 8 -50.02 14.98 -23.03
CA ILE A 8 -49.46 15.96 -23.97
C ILE A 8 -49.71 15.46 -25.36
N ASN A 9 -50.52 16.20 -26.08
CA ASN A 9 -50.97 15.88 -27.43
C ASN A 9 -49.87 16.30 -28.45
N TYR A 10 -49.01 15.40 -28.88
CA TYR A 10 -47.98 15.63 -29.89
C TYR A 10 -48.53 15.56 -31.32
N HIS A 11 -49.54 16.37 -31.64
CA HIS A 11 -50.00 16.41 -33.02
C HIS A 11 -50.25 17.86 -33.44
N LYS A 12 -49.18 18.56 -33.81
CA LYS A 12 -49.20 19.58 -34.87
C LYS A 12 -47.83 19.65 -35.52
N TRP A 13 -47.50 18.65 -36.34
CA TRP A 13 -46.54 18.88 -37.41
C TRP A 13 -47.10 19.91 -38.33
N ILE A 14 -46.56 21.13 -38.28
CA ILE A 14 -46.88 22.18 -39.23
C ILE A 14 -46.27 21.77 -40.55
N PRO A 15 -47.06 21.44 -41.59
CA PRO A 15 -46.53 21.19 -42.92
C PRO A 15 -46.00 22.53 -43.45
N PHE A 16 -44.68 22.69 -43.41
CA PHE A 16 -44.02 23.81 -44.10
C PHE A 16 -44.27 23.63 -45.62
N ARG A 17 -45.37 24.20 -46.10
CA ARG A 17 -45.63 24.34 -47.53
C ARG A 17 -44.74 25.46 -48.06
N PHE A 18 -43.56 25.11 -48.57
CA PHE A 18 -42.70 26.04 -49.32
C PHE A 18 -43.37 26.37 -50.66
N SER A 19 -44.24 27.30 -50.67
CA SER A 19 -44.96 27.71 -51.91
C SER A 19 -44.20 28.74 -52.74
N SER A 20 -43.21 29.41 -52.17
CA SER A 20 -42.40 30.46 -52.80
C SER A 20 -41.00 29.93 -53.19
N PHE A 21 -40.52 30.27 -54.38
CA PHE A 21 -39.19 29.99 -54.86
C PHE A 21 -38.09 30.46 -53.87
N GLN A 22 -38.32 31.63 -53.27
CA GLN A 22 -37.42 32.18 -52.24
C GLN A 22 -37.31 31.27 -51.01
N ALA A 23 -38.42 30.73 -50.53
CA ALA A 23 -38.42 29.81 -49.40
C ALA A 23 -37.67 28.51 -49.69
N LYS A 24 -37.76 27.97 -50.92
CA LYS A 24 -36.99 26.77 -51.34
C LYS A 24 -35.52 27.07 -51.43
N LEU A 25 -35.13 28.25 -51.94
CA LEU A 25 -33.72 28.65 -52.04
C LEU A 25 -33.10 28.86 -50.67
N LEU A 26 -33.82 29.49 -49.74
CA LEU A 26 -33.42 29.72 -48.36
C LEU A 26 -33.25 28.37 -47.61
N ALA A 27 -34.19 27.42 -47.80
CA ALA A 27 -34.08 26.10 -47.19
C ALA A 27 -32.89 25.31 -47.77
N ALA A 28 -32.63 25.36 -49.09
CA ALA A 28 -31.47 24.72 -49.69
C ALA A 28 -30.15 25.31 -49.17
N PHE A 29 -30.07 26.62 -49.03
CA PHE A 29 -28.91 27.31 -48.45
C PHE A 29 -28.68 26.94 -46.98
N LEU A 30 -29.76 26.87 -46.20
CA LEU A 30 -29.74 26.51 -44.76
C LEU A 30 -29.26 25.05 -44.59
N VAL A 31 -29.75 24.13 -45.43
CA VAL A 31 -29.29 22.75 -45.40
C VAL A 31 -27.81 22.62 -45.83
N ALA A 32 -27.43 23.33 -46.88
CA ALA A 32 -26.05 23.34 -47.36
C ALA A 32 -25.02 23.88 -46.37
N THR A 33 -25.45 24.80 -45.50
CA THR A 33 -24.58 25.36 -44.43
C THR A 33 -24.63 24.57 -43.13
N LEU A 34 -25.82 24.15 -42.70
CA LEU A 34 -26.00 23.41 -41.44
C LEU A 34 -25.46 21.97 -41.51
N LEU A 35 -25.63 21.28 -42.62
CA LEU A 35 -25.23 19.87 -42.75
C LEU A 35 -23.73 19.67 -42.57
N PRO A 36 -22.84 20.44 -43.23
CA PRO A 36 -21.39 20.36 -42.97
C PRO A 36 -21.05 20.71 -41.55
N LEU A 37 -21.69 21.70 -40.95
CA LEU A 37 -21.43 22.15 -39.59
C LEU A 37 -21.78 21.06 -38.57
N ILE A 38 -22.91 20.36 -38.76
CA ILE A 38 -23.30 19.22 -37.93
C ILE A 38 -22.30 18.06 -38.10
N CYS A 39 -21.88 17.78 -39.34
CA CYS A 39 -20.88 16.74 -39.59
C CYS A 39 -19.56 17.03 -38.86
N VAL A 40 -19.06 18.27 -38.97
CA VAL A 40 -17.83 18.69 -38.30
C VAL A 40 -18.01 18.59 -36.76
N ALA A 41 -19.14 19.03 -36.22
CA ALA A 41 -19.42 18.96 -34.80
C ALA A 41 -19.45 17.50 -34.28
N LEU A 42 -20.06 16.58 -35.03
CA LEU A 42 -20.11 15.15 -34.67
C LEU A 42 -18.73 14.51 -34.72
N VAL A 43 -17.95 14.78 -35.77
CA VAL A 43 -16.56 14.27 -35.88
C VAL A 43 -15.70 14.82 -34.76
N SER A 44 -15.76 16.13 -34.50
CA SER A 44 -14.99 16.77 -33.43
C SER A 44 -15.38 16.22 -32.06
N TYR A 45 -16.66 15.98 -31.83
CA TYR A 45 -17.14 15.38 -30.58
C TYR A 45 -16.56 13.98 -30.39
N ASN A 46 -16.67 13.11 -31.41
CA ASN A 46 -16.15 11.73 -31.34
C ASN A 46 -14.63 11.72 -31.13
N VAL A 47 -13.88 12.54 -31.87
CA VAL A 47 -12.43 12.63 -31.71
C VAL A 47 -12.06 13.14 -30.30
N SER A 48 -12.71 14.18 -29.83
CA SER A 48 -12.46 14.74 -28.51
C SER A 48 -12.81 13.75 -27.40
N TYR A 49 -13.92 13.04 -27.53
CA TYR A 49 -14.33 12.02 -26.57
C TYR A 49 -13.34 10.87 -26.49
N ASN A 50 -12.92 10.32 -27.64
CA ASN A 50 -11.94 9.24 -27.67
C ASN A 50 -10.58 9.69 -27.11
N LEU A 51 -10.13 10.88 -27.48
CA LEU A 51 -8.87 11.44 -26.99
C LEU A 51 -8.91 11.67 -25.49
N ALA A 52 -10.03 12.19 -24.96
CA ALA A 52 -10.21 12.37 -23.52
C ALA A 52 -10.20 11.03 -22.78
N ARG A 53 -10.92 10.04 -23.31
CA ARG A 53 -10.95 8.68 -22.75
C ARG A 53 -9.56 8.05 -22.72
N ASP A 54 -8.82 8.11 -23.82
CA ASP A 54 -7.47 7.54 -23.92
C ASP A 54 -6.51 8.23 -22.97
N ARG A 55 -6.60 9.55 -22.85
CA ARG A 55 -5.78 10.30 -21.89
C ARG A 55 -6.06 9.93 -20.44
N ILE A 56 -7.33 9.81 -20.06
CA ILE A 56 -7.72 9.40 -18.71
C ILE A 56 -7.23 7.98 -18.43
N THR A 57 -7.47 7.05 -19.35
CA THR A 57 -7.03 5.65 -19.19
C THR A 57 -5.51 5.56 -19.05
N ASN A 58 -4.76 6.24 -19.89
CA ASN A 58 -3.29 6.23 -19.81
C ASN A 58 -2.79 6.91 -18.52
N SER A 59 -3.43 7.99 -18.08
CA SER A 59 -3.08 8.65 -16.82
C SER A 59 -3.29 7.74 -15.62
N VAL A 60 -4.41 7.00 -15.57
CA VAL A 60 -4.69 6.02 -14.51
C VAL A 60 -3.66 4.89 -14.53
N LEU A 61 -3.39 4.32 -15.70
CA LEU A 61 -2.38 3.24 -15.83
C LEU A 61 -0.99 3.69 -15.37
N MET A 62 -0.55 4.89 -15.77
CA MET A 62 0.74 5.44 -15.34
C MET A 62 0.77 5.69 -13.82
N SER A 63 -0.34 6.14 -13.24
CA SER A 63 -0.47 6.33 -11.79
C SER A 63 -0.37 5.00 -11.04
N ASP A 64 -1.05 3.96 -11.54
CA ASP A 64 -1.02 2.62 -10.97
C ASP A 64 0.37 1.99 -11.06
N GLU A 65 1.06 2.12 -12.20
CA GLU A 65 2.44 1.65 -12.37
C GLU A 65 3.39 2.36 -11.40
N GLN A 66 3.25 3.65 -11.22
CA GLN A 66 4.05 4.44 -10.27
C GLN A 66 3.79 4.01 -8.83
N LEU A 67 2.53 3.77 -8.47
CA LEU A 67 2.15 3.25 -7.17
C LEU A 67 2.78 1.89 -6.90
N LEU A 68 2.64 0.95 -7.84
CA LEU A 68 3.23 -0.39 -7.73
C LEU A 68 4.75 -0.32 -7.60
N PHE A 69 5.40 0.57 -8.34
CA PHE A 69 6.84 0.78 -8.22
C PHE A 69 7.24 1.28 -6.82
N GLN A 70 6.50 2.25 -6.26
CA GLN A 70 6.76 2.77 -4.91
C GLN A 70 6.55 1.70 -3.84
N LEU A 71 5.46 0.95 -3.92
CA LEU A 71 5.16 -0.15 -2.99
C LEU A 71 6.23 -1.24 -3.05
N ASN A 72 6.55 -1.71 -4.26
CA ASN A 72 7.59 -2.73 -4.45
C ASN A 72 8.95 -2.25 -3.99
N SER A 73 9.30 -1.00 -4.26
CA SER A 73 10.55 -0.39 -3.79
C SER A 73 10.61 -0.40 -2.27
N ARG A 74 9.52 -0.02 -1.59
CA ARG A 74 9.43 -0.02 -0.13
C ARG A 74 9.54 -1.41 0.48
N LEU A 75 8.85 -2.39 -0.10
CA LEU A 75 8.93 -3.78 0.34
C LEU A 75 10.33 -4.36 0.14
N ASN A 76 10.92 -4.17 -1.04
CA ASN A 76 12.28 -4.64 -1.34
C ASN A 76 13.34 -3.99 -0.44
N GLN A 77 13.19 -2.70 -0.15
CA GLN A 77 14.06 -2.00 0.79
C GLN A 77 13.97 -2.62 2.19
N THR A 78 12.76 -2.97 2.63
CA THR A 78 12.55 -3.63 3.93
C THR A 78 13.17 -5.02 3.95
N GLU A 79 13.02 -5.81 2.87
CA GLU A 79 13.65 -7.14 2.73
C GLU A 79 15.18 -7.04 2.76
N ASN A 80 15.77 -6.07 2.07
CA ASN A 80 17.23 -5.87 2.07
C ASN A 80 17.75 -5.54 3.48
N VAL A 81 17.01 -4.75 4.25
CA VAL A 81 17.36 -4.47 5.65
C VAL A 81 17.18 -5.72 6.50
N ALA A 82 16.12 -6.51 6.26
CA ALA A 82 15.90 -7.78 6.94
C ALA A 82 17.06 -8.76 6.67
N ASP A 83 17.54 -8.89 5.43
CA ASP A 83 18.70 -9.69 5.09
C ASP A 83 19.96 -9.23 5.84
N THR A 84 20.15 -7.91 5.93
CA THR A 84 21.31 -7.35 6.65
C THR A 84 21.24 -7.63 8.16
N ILE A 85 20.05 -7.51 8.77
CA ILE A 85 19.82 -7.87 10.17
C ILE A 85 20.08 -9.38 10.36
N GLN A 86 19.60 -10.22 9.47
CA GLN A 86 19.82 -11.67 9.54
C GLN A 86 21.32 -12.02 9.55
N PHE A 87 22.09 -11.38 8.69
CA PHE A 87 23.55 -11.58 8.66
C PHE A 87 24.21 -11.14 9.97
N GLN A 88 23.77 -10.02 10.53
CA GLN A 88 24.30 -9.54 11.84
C GLN A 88 23.91 -10.48 12.98
N MET A 89 22.68 -11.01 12.98
CA MET A 89 22.25 -12.00 13.98
C MET A 89 23.06 -13.29 13.89
N TYR A 90 23.30 -13.79 12.68
CA TYR A 90 24.15 -14.94 12.47
C TYR A 90 25.58 -14.71 12.99
N SER A 91 26.14 -13.52 12.74
CA SER A 91 27.47 -13.15 13.22
C SER A 91 27.50 -13.05 14.73
N PHE A 92 26.44 -12.54 15.37
CA PHE A 92 26.31 -12.45 16.81
C PHE A 92 26.30 -13.83 17.48
N GLU A 93 25.56 -14.79 16.96
CA GLU A 93 25.49 -16.16 17.48
C GLU A 93 26.83 -16.92 17.37
N HIS A 94 27.62 -16.63 16.34
CA HIS A 94 28.89 -17.29 16.10
C HIS A 94 30.10 -16.56 16.69
N THR A 95 29.86 -15.47 17.46
CA THR A 95 30.92 -14.76 18.17
C THR A 95 31.43 -15.64 19.33
N PRO A 96 32.73 -15.86 19.46
CA PRO A 96 33.28 -16.62 20.58
C PRO A 96 32.83 -16.06 21.92
N ASN A 97 32.64 -16.93 22.93
CA ASN A 97 32.14 -16.62 24.26
C ASN A 97 33.08 -15.69 25.09
N ASN A 98 33.64 -14.67 24.49
CA ASN A 98 34.36 -13.61 25.14
C ASN A 98 33.40 -12.45 25.45
N GLN A 99 33.15 -12.18 26.72
CA GLN A 99 32.21 -11.15 27.15
C GLN A 99 32.44 -9.78 26.52
N ILE A 100 33.72 -9.42 26.28
CA ILE A 100 34.08 -8.13 25.69
C ILE A 100 33.69 -8.07 24.22
N ASP A 101 33.91 -9.15 23.48
CA ASP A 101 33.60 -9.18 22.04
C ASP A 101 32.08 -9.31 21.82
N SER A 102 31.38 -10.04 22.67
CA SER A 102 29.92 -10.11 22.67
C SER A 102 29.28 -8.72 22.93
N LEU A 103 29.79 -7.96 23.88
CA LEU A 103 29.35 -6.60 24.18
C LEU A 103 29.63 -5.63 23.01
N LYS A 104 30.78 -5.72 22.37
CA LYS A 104 31.10 -4.90 21.18
C LYS A 104 30.15 -5.21 20.03
N THR A 105 29.94 -6.49 19.74
CA THR A 105 29.04 -6.94 18.67
C THR A 105 27.60 -6.50 18.94
N PHE A 106 27.14 -6.61 20.20
CA PHE A 106 25.81 -6.15 20.61
C PHE A 106 25.64 -4.64 20.42
N ASN A 107 26.63 -3.83 20.87
CA ASN A 107 26.59 -2.38 20.72
C ASN A 107 26.64 -1.94 19.25
N SER A 108 27.43 -2.65 18.42
CA SER A 108 27.47 -2.41 16.97
C SER A 108 26.13 -2.71 16.32
N MET A 109 25.53 -3.85 16.66
CA MET A 109 24.20 -4.23 16.16
C MET A 109 23.14 -3.21 16.56
N ARG A 110 23.13 -2.77 17.85
CA ARG A 110 22.22 -1.72 18.33
C ARG A 110 22.36 -0.42 17.55
N SER A 111 23.58 0.01 17.28
CA SER A 111 23.86 1.22 16.51
C SER A 111 23.36 1.09 15.07
N ASN A 112 23.61 -0.04 14.44
CA ASN A 112 23.16 -0.31 13.07
C ASN A 112 21.63 -0.36 12.96
N ILE A 113 20.94 -1.00 13.91
CA ILE A 113 19.47 -1.04 13.97
C ILE A 113 18.90 0.37 14.11
N SER A 114 19.49 1.19 14.98
CA SER A 114 19.09 2.59 15.14
C SER A 114 19.28 3.38 13.84
N LEU A 115 20.40 3.16 13.16
CA LEU A 115 20.69 3.77 11.88
C LEU A 115 19.68 3.33 10.80
N TYR A 116 19.39 2.02 10.68
CA TYR A 116 18.41 1.53 9.70
C TYR A 116 17.03 2.10 9.97
N LYS A 117 16.59 2.09 11.24
CA LYS A 117 15.31 2.70 11.62
C LYS A 117 15.20 4.14 11.15
N SER A 118 16.23 4.96 11.41
CA SER A 118 16.22 6.38 11.07
C SER A 118 16.40 6.64 9.58
N THR A 119 17.27 5.89 8.91
CA THR A 119 17.57 6.08 7.47
C THR A 119 16.39 5.70 6.59
N PHE A 120 15.69 4.62 6.94
CA PHE A 120 14.59 4.08 6.15
C PHE A 120 13.21 4.44 6.71
N ASP A 121 13.15 5.29 7.71
CA ASP A 121 11.91 5.75 8.36
C ASP A 121 10.96 4.60 8.74
N PHE A 122 11.54 3.53 9.32
CA PHE A 122 10.73 2.43 9.84
C PHE A 122 10.01 2.85 11.12
N TYR A 123 8.76 2.41 11.28
CA TYR A 123 8.04 2.63 12.51
C TYR A 123 8.84 2.11 13.71
N HIS A 124 9.28 0.85 13.65
CA HIS A 124 10.22 0.27 14.61
C HIS A 124 10.88 -1.01 14.08
N ILE A 125 11.97 -1.43 14.73
CA ILE A 125 12.63 -2.72 14.53
C ILE A 125 12.68 -3.41 15.88
N TYR A 126 12.19 -4.66 15.95
CA TYR A 126 12.17 -5.48 17.15
C TYR A 126 13.04 -6.70 16.94
N ILE A 127 13.97 -6.95 17.85
CA ILE A 127 14.83 -8.12 17.86
C ILE A 127 14.50 -8.93 19.11
N PHE A 128 14.21 -10.20 18.92
CA PHE A 128 13.89 -11.14 19.98
C PHE A 128 15.03 -12.14 20.09
N LEU A 129 15.69 -12.14 21.24
CA LEU A 129 16.79 -13.02 21.59
C LEU A 129 16.35 -14.02 22.65
N ARG A 130 17.08 -15.12 22.78
CA ARG A 130 16.85 -16.05 23.89
C ARG A 130 17.04 -15.33 25.24
N PRO A 131 16.32 -15.75 26.30
CA PRO A 131 16.40 -15.12 27.61
C PRO A 131 17.82 -15.04 28.20
N ASP A 132 18.65 -16.05 27.90
CA ASP A 132 20.06 -16.10 28.32
C ASP A 132 20.97 -15.08 27.61
N GLN A 133 20.50 -14.54 26.48
CA GLN A 133 21.24 -13.55 25.67
C GLN A 133 20.74 -12.11 25.87
N THR A 134 19.53 -11.91 26.36
CA THR A 134 18.93 -10.56 26.52
C THR A 134 19.46 -9.80 27.72
N GLY A 135 20.01 -10.46 28.73
CA GLY A 135 20.38 -9.82 30.01
C GLY A 135 19.15 -9.34 30.79
N ALA A 136 19.40 -8.67 31.91
CA ALA A 136 18.35 -8.17 32.81
C ALA A 136 17.59 -6.95 32.28
N ASP A 137 18.21 -6.17 31.38
CA ASP A 137 17.65 -4.93 30.85
C ASP A 137 17.22 -5.09 29.41
N GLU A 138 15.91 -5.15 29.19
CA GLU A 138 15.33 -5.03 27.86
C GLU A 138 15.60 -3.63 27.32
N SER A 139 16.30 -3.59 26.20
CA SER A 139 16.58 -2.34 25.52
C SER A 139 15.45 -1.96 24.56
N LEU A 140 15.53 -0.74 24.03
CA LEU A 140 14.55 -0.21 23.07
C LEU A 140 14.29 -1.15 21.86
N TYR A 141 15.26 -1.96 21.46
CA TYR A 141 15.20 -2.82 20.27
C TYR A 141 15.24 -4.32 20.58
N PHE A 142 15.73 -4.71 21.76
CA PHE A 142 15.99 -6.10 22.12
C PHE A 142 15.05 -6.58 23.20
N PHE A 143 14.42 -7.72 22.95
CA PHE A 143 13.38 -8.32 23.78
C PHE A 143 13.63 -9.82 23.92
N SER A 144 13.07 -10.44 24.95
CA SER A 144 13.11 -11.90 25.09
C SER A 144 12.15 -12.57 24.12
N THR A 145 12.54 -13.72 23.55
CA THR A 145 11.67 -14.56 22.73
C THR A 145 10.40 -15.00 23.45
N ASP A 146 10.43 -15.12 24.77
CA ASP A 146 9.27 -15.47 25.61
C ASP A 146 8.13 -14.45 25.52
N ARG A 147 8.43 -13.24 25.04
CA ARG A 147 7.46 -12.16 24.92
C ARG A 147 6.85 -12.01 23.53
N LEU A 148 7.20 -12.88 22.60
CA LEU A 148 6.68 -12.81 21.21
C LEU A 148 5.16 -12.74 21.16
N THR A 149 4.48 -13.51 22.00
CA THR A 149 3.01 -13.51 22.09
C THR A 149 2.43 -12.17 22.53
N ASN A 150 3.15 -11.40 23.36
CA ASN A 150 2.74 -10.06 23.76
C ASN A 150 2.73 -9.06 22.60
N TYR A 151 3.47 -9.39 21.53
CA TYR A 151 3.53 -8.60 20.29
C TYR A 151 2.58 -9.14 19.21
N GLY A 152 1.69 -10.06 19.60
CA GLY A 152 0.70 -10.63 18.69
C GLY A 152 1.30 -11.62 17.68
N ILE A 153 2.52 -12.13 17.93
CA ILE A 153 3.13 -13.18 17.14
C ILE A 153 2.82 -14.51 17.78
N THR A 154 2.11 -15.36 17.07
CA THR A 154 1.62 -16.66 17.56
C THR A 154 2.55 -17.80 17.15
N GLU A 155 2.45 -18.96 17.80
CA GLU A 155 3.19 -20.16 17.40
C GLU A 155 2.89 -20.56 15.95
N SER A 156 1.64 -20.39 15.50
CA SER A 156 1.27 -20.63 14.09
C SER A 156 1.99 -19.71 13.11
N ASP A 157 2.26 -18.46 13.50
CA ASP A 157 3.07 -17.54 12.69
C ASP A 157 4.51 -18.06 12.59
N LEU A 158 5.03 -18.66 13.68
CA LEU A 158 6.38 -19.24 13.72
C LEU A 158 6.52 -20.54 12.91
N ASP A 159 5.46 -21.35 12.85
CA ASP A 159 5.48 -22.62 12.12
C ASP A 159 5.36 -22.42 10.60
N PHE A 160 4.77 -21.31 10.17
CA PHE A 160 4.64 -20.95 8.76
C PHE A 160 5.98 -20.50 8.14
N MET A 161 7.04 -20.38 8.94
CA MET A 161 8.30 -19.80 8.51
C MET A 161 9.22 -20.82 7.85
N GLY A 162 9.34 -20.65 6.55
CA GLY A 162 10.52 -21.11 5.81
C GLY A 162 11.67 -20.08 5.90
N SER A 163 12.57 -20.13 4.92
CA SER A 163 13.69 -19.17 4.79
C SER A 163 13.30 -17.77 4.29
N SER A 164 12.00 -17.51 4.07
CA SER A 164 11.49 -16.25 3.54
C SER A 164 10.82 -15.40 4.63
N SER A 165 10.74 -14.10 4.40
CA SER A 165 10.02 -13.19 5.30
C SER A 165 8.53 -13.50 5.32
N LEU A 166 7.94 -13.44 6.51
CA LEU A 166 6.50 -13.50 6.69
C LEU A 166 5.96 -12.08 6.85
N TRP A 167 5.06 -11.69 5.98
CA TRP A 167 4.41 -10.40 6.04
C TRP A 167 3.09 -10.52 6.79
N LEU A 168 2.96 -9.79 7.91
CA LEU A 168 1.81 -9.82 8.79
C LEU A 168 1.20 -8.43 8.92
N LEU A 169 -0.11 -8.33 8.81
CA LEU A 169 -0.84 -7.15 9.21
C LEU A 169 -1.28 -7.30 10.66
N LYS A 170 -0.87 -6.38 11.52
CA LYS A 170 -1.31 -6.31 12.90
C LYS A 170 -2.08 -5.00 13.13
N LYS A 171 -3.40 -5.13 13.26
CA LYS A 171 -4.29 -4.00 13.57
C LYS A 171 -4.25 -3.69 15.06
N ASN A 172 -4.07 -2.43 15.40
CA ASN A 172 -4.09 -1.95 16.80
C ASN A 172 -3.19 -2.77 17.73
N THR A 173 -2.07 -3.26 17.25
CA THR A 173 -1.12 -3.95 18.09
C THR A 173 -0.61 -3.00 19.16
N SER A 174 -0.64 -3.46 20.41
CA SER A 174 0.06 -2.82 21.53
C SER A 174 1.57 -3.09 21.39
N LEU A 175 2.15 -2.68 20.26
CA LEU A 175 3.61 -2.61 20.18
C LEU A 175 4.10 -1.73 21.34
N PRO A 176 5.23 -2.05 21.99
CA PRO A 176 5.72 -1.28 23.10
C PRO A 176 5.80 0.17 22.69
N LYS A 177 5.40 1.04 23.61
CA LYS A 177 5.44 2.48 23.42
C LYS A 177 6.85 2.88 23.04
N VAL A 178 7.09 3.17 21.77
CA VAL A 178 8.33 3.78 21.36
C VAL A 178 8.26 5.22 21.84
N VAL A 179 9.15 5.59 22.75
CA VAL A 179 9.18 6.90 23.44
C VAL A 179 9.17 8.08 22.45
N SER A 180 9.57 7.84 21.21
CA SER A 180 9.64 8.86 20.16
C SER A 180 8.43 8.89 19.22
N SER A 181 7.48 7.96 19.33
CA SER A 181 6.28 7.97 18.47
C SER A 181 5.09 8.58 19.23
N PRO A 182 4.44 9.62 18.67
CA PRO A 182 3.20 10.16 19.25
C PRO A 182 2.03 9.18 19.17
N LYS A 183 2.12 8.14 18.31
CA LYS A 183 1.08 7.14 18.12
C LYS A 183 1.23 6.02 19.15
N THR A 184 0.24 5.89 20.02
CA THR A 184 0.21 4.83 21.06
C THR A 184 -0.33 3.51 20.52
N LYS A 185 -1.05 3.53 19.40
CA LYS A 185 -1.62 2.39 18.70
C LYS A 185 -1.65 2.72 17.22
N ALA A 186 -0.85 2.04 16.44
CA ALA A 186 -0.87 2.16 14.99
C ALA A 186 -1.11 0.79 14.38
N ASP A 187 -1.85 0.73 13.29
CA ASP A 187 -1.87 -0.45 12.46
C ASP A 187 -0.49 -0.57 11.81
N THR A 188 0.09 -1.77 11.83
CA THR A 188 1.44 -2.00 11.35
C THR A 188 1.49 -3.17 10.38
N ILE A 189 2.32 -3.02 9.38
CA ILE A 189 2.72 -4.10 8.47
C ILE A 189 4.09 -4.58 8.96
N LEU A 190 4.15 -5.84 9.37
CA LEU A 190 5.36 -6.45 9.91
C LEU A 190 6.02 -7.33 8.86
N CYS A 191 7.29 -7.05 8.56
CA CYS A 191 8.20 -8.00 7.91
C CYS A 191 8.87 -8.80 9.02
N PHE A 192 8.48 -10.05 9.20
CA PHE A 192 8.89 -10.91 10.30
C PHE A 192 9.76 -12.07 9.80
N ARG A 193 10.86 -12.35 10.53
CA ARG A 193 11.71 -13.52 10.32
C ARG A 193 12.11 -14.14 11.66
N ALA A 194 12.31 -15.44 11.67
CA ALA A 194 12.85 -16.15 12.82
C ALA A 194 13.73 -17.31 12.39
N LEU A 195 14.62 -17.71 13.27
CA LEU A 195 15.43 -18.91 13.13
C LEU A 195 15.11 -19.86 14.26
N LYS A 196 14.68 -21.08 13.90
CA LYS A 196 14.54 -22.21 14.82
C LYS A 196 15.71 -23.16 14.63
N ASN A 197 16.24 -23.66 15.71
CA ASN A 197 17.22 -24.74 15.66
C ASN A 197 16.57 -26.00 15.09
N LYS A 198 17.10 -26.52 14.00
CA LYS A 198 16.53 -27.67 13.27
C LYS A 198 16.48 -28.94 14.13
N SER A 199 17.40 -29.08 15.07
CA SER A 199 17.53 -30.30 15.89
C SER A 199 16.65 -30.28 17.12
N SER A 200 16.51 -29.11 17.78
CA SER A 200 15.73 -28.95 19.03
C SER A 200 14.37 -28.34 18.84
N GLY A 201 14.09 -27.72 17.68
CA GLY A 201 12.87 -26.94 17.44
C GLY A 201 12.82 -25.63 18.23
N VAL A 202 13.85 -25.34 19.03
CA VAL A 202 13.90 -24.12 19.87
C VAL A 202 14.15 -22.91 19.00
N LEU A 203 13.45 -21.82 19.29
CA LEU A 203 13.63 -20.54 18.65
C LEU A 203 14.95 -19.92 19.11
N GLU A 204 15.87 -19.72 18.19
CA GLU A 204 17.18 -19.11 18.47
C GLU A 204 17.05 -17.60 18.53
N TYR A 205 16.45 -16.99 17.52
CA TYR A 205 16.12 -15.59 17.48
C TYR A 205 14.94 -15.32 16.53
N ALA A 206 14.32 -14.17 16.71
CA ALA A 206 13.38 -13.63 15.77
C ALA A 206 13.56 -12.12 15.66
N TYR A 207 13.10 -11.55 14.57
CA TYR A 207 13.07 -10.10 14.43
C TYR A 207 11.93 -9.68 13.52
N CYS A 208 11.45 -8.46 13.72
CA CYS A 208 10.51 -7.87 12.80
C CYS A 208 10.81 -6.39 12.55
N ILE A 209 10.60 -5.99 11.32
CA ILE A 209 10.61 -4.60 10.88
C ILE A 209 9.15 -4.18 10.75
N ALA A 210 8.76 -3.19 11.53
CA ALA A 210 7.41 -2.65 11.52
C ALA A 210 7.35 -1.41 10.62
N LEU A 211 6.39 -1.43 9.69
CA LEU A 211 6.04 -0.32 8.82
C LEU A 211 4.72 0.28 9.29
N ASP A 212 4.57 1.59 9.18
CA ASP A 212 3.31 2.26 9.45
C ASP A 212 2.32 2.01 8.30
N ALA A 213 1.19 1.36 8.60
CA ALA A 213 0.17 1.08 7.59
C ALA A 213 -0.43 2.37 6.99
N GLU A 214 -0.42 3.48 7.74
CA GLU A 214 -0.89 4.78 7.25
C GLU A 214 0.02 5.35 6.13
N GLU A 215 1.30 4.98 6.11
CA GLU A 215 2.21 5.34 5.00
C GLU A 215 1.69 4.74 3.68
N PHE A 216 1.28 3.48 3.70
CA PHE A 216 0.72 2.80 2.53
C PHE A 216 -0.64 3.37 2.13
N SER A 217 -1.49 3.75 3.10
CA SER A 217 -2.75 4.46 2.81
C SER A 217 -2.50 5.77 2.07
N ARG A 218 -1.47 6.52 2.46
CA ARG A 218 -1.10 7.76 1.77
C ARG A 218 -0.64 7.52 0.34
N TYR A 219 0.10 6.46 0.07
CA TYR A 219 0.48 6.09 -1.30
C TYR A 219 -0.75 5.77 -2.16
N LEU A 220 -1.70 4.99 -1.60
CA LEU A 220 -2.95 4.66 -2.28
C LEU A 220 -3.80 5.91 -2.59
N GLN A 221 -3.94 6.81 -1.60
CA GLN A 221 -4.70 8.06 -1.76
C GLN A 221 -4.03 9.01 -2.77
N ALA A 222 -2.71 9.09 -2.79
CA ALA A 222 -1.99 9.92 -3.75
C ALA A 222 -2.12 9.41 -5.20
N ALA A 223 -2.28 8.10 -5.39
CA ALA A 223 -2.49 7.49 -6.70
C ALA A 223 -3.95 7.61 -7.18
N SER A 224 -4.92 7.58 -6.26
CA SER A 224 -6.34 7.77 -6.59
C SER A 224 -6.67 9.25 -6.66
N SER A 225 -6.29 9.90 -7.76
CA SER A 225 -6.65 11.30 -8.03
C SER A 225 -8.14 11.50 -8.33
N ASP A 226 -8.88 10.44 -8.55
CA ASP A 226 -10.32 10.45 -8.80
C ASP A 226 -11.07 9.80 -7.63
N SER A 227 -12.01 10.53 -7.02
CA SER A 227 -12.84 10.06 -5.91
C SER A 227 -13.72 8.84 -6.23
N ALA A 228 -13.79 8.45 -7.49
CA ALA A 228 -14.53 7.28 -7.96
C ALA A 228 -13.70 5.98 -7.91
N ILE A 229 -12.37 6.06 -7.68
CA ILE A 229 -11.49 4.90 -7.65
C ILE A 229 -11.05 4.64 -6.21
N SER A 230 -11.28 3.43 -5.73
CA SER A 230 -10.79 2.97 -4.43
C SER A 230 -9.73 1.90 -4.63
N SER A 231 -8.56 2.13 -4.10
CA SER A 231 -7.43 1.19 -4.14
C SER A 231 -7.22 0.56 -2.78
N TYR A 232 -6.91 -0.73 -2.75
CA TYR A 232 -6.72 -1.49 -1.52
C TYR A 232 -5.47 -2.35 -1.61
N ILE A 233 -4.76 -2.48 -0.49
CA ILE A 233 -3.75 -3.52 -0.32
C ILE A 233 -4.38 -4.69 0.41
N LEU A 234 -4.29 -5.86 -0.18
CA LEU A 234 -4.79 -7.10 0.42
C LEU A 234 -3.62 -7.95 0.89
N THR A 235 -3.79 -8.61 2.04
CA THR A 235 -2.90 -9.69 2.45
C THR A 235 -3.14 -10.93 1.59
N PRO A 236 -2.22 -11.91 1.55
CA PRO A 236 -2.45 -13.18 0.88
C PRO A 236 -3.70 -13.93 1.37
N GLN A 237 -4.15 -13.64 2.60
CA GLN A 237 -5.36 -14.19 3.20
C GLN A 237 -6.63 -13.39 2.85
N GLY A 238 -6.53 -12.38 1.98
CA GLY A 238 -7.64 -11.55 1.53
C GLY A 238 -8.11 -10.50 2.53
N GLN A 239 -7.35 -10.21 3.57
CA GLN A 239 -7.66 -9.13 4.50
C GLN A 239 -7.23 -7.78 3.93
N ILE A 240 -8.03 -6.74 4.12
CA ILE A 240 -7.67 -5.39 3.74
C ILE A 240 -6.61 -4.88 4.72
N ALA A 241 -5.40 -4.66 4.22
CA ALA A 241 -4.29 -4.13 5.00
C ALA A 241 -4.44 -2.61 5.17
N THR A 242 -4.81 -1.92 4.09
CA THR A 242 -5.01 -0.46 4.08
C THR A 242 -5.88 -0.05 2.88
N HIS A 243 -6.48 1.14 2.95
CA HIS A 243 -7.34 1.72 1.92
C HIS A 243 -7.16 3.24 1.88
#